data_6beb2d787b1573cb3d7e6cd92b9f16d6
#
_entry.id   6beb2d787b1573cb3d7e6cd92b9f16d6
#
_cell.length_a   1.000
_cell.length_b   1.000
_cell.length_c   1.000
_cell.angle_alpha   90.00
_cell.angle_beta   90.00
_cell.angle_gamma   90.00
#
_symmetry.space_group_name_H-M   'P 1'
#
loop_
_entity.id
_entity.type
_entity.pdbx_description
1 polymer ?
#
loop_
_entity_poly.entity_id
_entity_poly.type
_entity_poly.pdbx_seq_one_letter_code
_entity_poly.pdbx_strand_id
1 'polypeptide(L)'
;MPLYLRFLFPLIGLLLVTDLALATHPGTTPHCPALDAIDPVQREALMNHVCFLSAAPDTPAHRAESPRELPADIQWTSARGHDLVFSHTDSVYWVRLNVRNSGDSQKLWYLKLNYPLLDEVTFWRSSELVEPALTTGDQHPFLSRGIDYRYFLLPVTLGAGETQTITLRIQSSGALNVPLSLKTPETTIAESNHLTLLHGFFYGALLVFAV
;
A
#
# COMPACT_ATOMS: atom_id res chain seq x y z
N MET A 1 -28.22 68.85 -57.73
CA MET A 1 -28.77 68.70 -56.38
C MET A 1 -28.58 67.24 -56.01
N PRO A 2 -27.62 66.85 -55.17
CA PRO A 2 -27.46 65.47 -54.78
C PRO A 2 -28.10 65.20 -53.42
N LEU A 3 -28.80 64.12 -53.38
CA LEU A 3 -29.45 63.47 -52.23
C LEU A 3 -28.42 62.75 -51.34
N TYR A 4 -28.26 63.18 -50.13
CA TYR A 4 -27.42 62.44 -49.12
C TYR A 4 -28.22 61.32 -48.50
N LEU A 5 -27.86 60.08 -48.81
CA LEU A 5 -28.40 58.88 -48.21
C LEU A 5 -27.58 58.55 -46.92
N ARG A 6 -28.24 58.81 -45.78
CA ARG A 6 -27.64 58.43 -44.47
C ARG A 6 -27.85 56.94 -44.22
N PHE A 7 -26.77 56.16 -44.26
CA PHE A 7 -26.74 54.80 -43.77
C PHE A 7 -26.60 54.81 -42.22
N LEU A 8 -27.68 54.44 -41.54
CA LEU A 8 -27.63 54.07 -40.12
C LEU A 8 -27.13 52.64 -40.02
N PHE A 9 -25.91 52.45 -39.48
CA PHE A 9 -25.45 51.15 -39.05
C PHE A 9 -25.92 50.88 -37.62
N PRO A 10 -26.67 49.82 -37.35
CA PRO A 10 -26.91 49.39 -35.95
C PRO A 10 -25.65 48.72 -35.43
N LEU A 11 -25.11 49.29 -34.37
CA LEU A 11 -24.02 48.72 -33.57
C LEU A 11 -24.58 47.53 -32.77
N ILE A 12 -24.44 46.32 -33.30
CA ILE A 12 -24.74 45.10 -32.56
C ILE A 12 -23.57 44.85 -31.60
N GLY A 13 -23.80 45.24 -30.33
CA GLY A 13 -22.92 44.91 -29.24
C GLY A 13 -22.95 43.40 -28.97
N LEU A 14 -21.95 42.68 -29.43
CA LEU A 14 -21.71 41.27 -29.11
C LEU A 14 -21.20 41.19 -27.66
N LEU A 15 -22.09 40.97 -26.70
CA LEU A 15 -21.76 40.61 -25.33
C LEU A 15 -21.13 39.20 -25.36
N LEU A 16 -19.82 39.15 -25.37
CA LEU A 16 -19.08 37.94 -25.07
C LEU A 16 -19.25 37.63 -23.57
N VAL A 17 -20.23 36.82 -23.25
CA VAL A 17 -20.30 36.16 -21.95
C VAL A 17 -19.22 35.10 -21.93
N THR A 18 -18.05 35.40 -21.34
CA THR A 18 -17.06 34.43 -21.01
C THR A 18 -17.58 33.66 -19.81
N ASP A 19 -18.20 32.51 -20.07
CA ASP A 19 -18.38 31.48 -19.03
C ASP A 19 -17.04 31.07 -18.54
N LEU A 20 -16.62 31.64 -17.39
CA LEU A 20 -15.51 31.16 -16.60
C LEU A 20 -15.99 29.86 -15.93
N ALA A 21 -15.98 28.77 -16.70
CA ALA A 21 -16.15 27.44 -16.16
C ALA A 21 -15.01 27.22 -15.14
N LEU A 22 -15.32 27.46 -13.87
CA LEU A 22 -14.52 26.94 -12.78
C LEU A 22 -14.51 25.42 -12.96
N ALA A 23 -13.45 24.92 -13.54
CA ALA A 23 -13.15 23.49 -13.55
C ALA A 23 -12.93 23.08 -12.10
N THR A 24 -14.03 22.75 -11.41
CA THR A 24 -13.95 21.94 -10.21
C THR A 24 -13.36 20.62 -10.66
N HIS A 25 -12.05 20.46 -10.48
CA HIS A 25 -11.43 19.15 -10.53
C HIS A 25 -12.15 18.32 -9.47
N PRO A 26 -12.91 17.28 -9.85
CA PRO A 26 -13.38 16.33 -8.86
C PRO A 26 -12.09 15.84 -8.19
N GLY A 27 -11.97 16.09 -6.88
CA GLY A 27 -10.88 15.54 -6.08
C GLY A 27 -10.92 14.03 -6.29
N THR A 28 -10.11 13.54 -7.21
CA THR A 28 -9.88 12.12 -7.39
C THR A 28 -9.23 11.66 -6.10
N THR A 29 -10.06 11.11 -5.19
CA THR A 29 -9.53 10.27 -4.12
C THR A 29 -8.57 9.31 -4.80
N PRO A 30 -7.30 9.25 -4.38
CA PRO A 30 -6.34 8.37 -5.04
C PRO A 30 -6.90 6.96 -5.00
N HIS A 31 -7.32 6.49 -6.16
CA HIS A 31 -7.81 5.14 -6.33
C HIS A 31 -6.59 4.23 -6.20
N CYS A 32 -6.60 3.37 -5.18
CA CYS A 32 -5.59 2.31 -5.05
C CYS A 32 -6.03 1.18 -5.99
N PRO A 33 -5.46 1.10 -7.20
CA PRO A 33 -5.89 0.10 -8.18
C PRO A 33 -5.59 -1.30 -7.66
N ALA A 34 -6.42 -2.28 -8.04
CA ALA A 34 -6.16 -3.65 -7.68
C ALA A 34 -4.92 -4.19 -8.42
N LEU A 35 -4.07 -4.91 -7.70
CA LEU A 35 -2.93 -5.65 -8.24
C LEU A 35 -3.40 -7.03 -8.65
N ASP A 36 -3.18 -7.42 -9.89
CA ASP A 36 -3.32 -8.81 -10.30
C ASP A 36 -2.15 -9.65 -9.75
N ALA A 37 -2.47 -10.62 -8.89
CA ALA A 37 -1.48 -11.47 -8.25
C ALA A 37 -0.96 -12.53 -9.24
N ILE A 38 0.15 -12.22 -9.90
CA ILE A 38 0.87 -13.09 -10.82
C ILE A 38 2.26 -13.35 -10.23
N ASP A 39 2.62 -14.61 -10.04
CA ASP A 39 3.93 -14.97 -9.50
C ASP A 39 5.01 -15.04 -10.60
N PRO A 40 6.19 -14.42 -10.43
CA PRO A 40 6.55 -13.53 -9.34
C PRO A 40 6.04 -12.09 -9.54
N VAL A 41 5.47 -11.50 -8.49
CA VAL A 41 5.12 -10.09 -8.50
C VAL A 41 6.38 -9.25 -8.30
N GLN A 42 6.70 -8.40 -9.26
CA GLN A 42 7.80 -7.46 -9.14
C GLN A 42 7.47 -6.41 -8.06
N ARG A 43 8.47 -6.06 -7.24
CA ARG A 43 8.30 -5.11 -6.13
C ARG A 43 7.80 -3.74 -6.59
N GLU A 44 8.39 -3.20 -7.66
CA GLU A 44 7.98 -1.91 -8.21
C GLU A 44 6.52 -1.94 -8.70
N ALA A 45 6.10 -3.04 -9.35
CA ALA A 45 4.72 -3.23 -9.77
C ALA A 45 3.78 -3.25 -8.55
N LEU A 46 4.14 -3.97 -7.48
CA LEU A 46 3.38 -3.98 -6.24
C LEU A 46 3.21 -2.57 -5.66
N MET A 47 4.29 -1.80 -5.55
CA MET A 47 4.27 -0.48 -4.93
C MET A 47 3.45 0.57 -5.71
N ASN A 48 3.20 0.36 -7.00
CA ASN A 48 2.26 1.18 -7.78
C ASN A 48 0.80 1.00 -7.35
N HIS A 49 0.49 -0.10 -6.67
CA HIS A 49 -0.85 -0.44 -6.18
C HIS A 49 -1.02 -0.21 -4.67
N VAL A 50 0.05 0.19 -3.99
CA VAL A 50 0.03 0.50 -2.55
C VAL A 50 -0.38 1.95 -2.34
N CYS A 51 -1.31 2.13 -1.40
CA CYS A 51 -1.64 3.44 -0.86
C CYS A 51 -1.32 3.48 0.64
N PHE A 52 -1.03 4.65 1.14
CA PHE A 52 -0.77 4.85 2.56
C PHE A 52 -1.41 6.14 3.09
N LEU A 53 -1.56 6.19 4.39
CA LEU A 53 -1.98 7.35 5.16
C LEU A 53 -1.01 7.50 6.33
N SER A 54 -0.42 8.68 6.49
CA SER A 54 0.31 9.07 7.69
C SER A 54 -0.67 9.76 8.64
N ALA A 55 -0.93 9.14 9.78
CA ALA A 55 -1.83 9.65 10.80
C ALA A 55 -0.99 10.27 11.93
N ALA A 56 -0.91 11.60 11.97
CA ALA A 56 -0.21 12.32 13.02
C ALA A 56 -0.84 12.08 14.41
N PRO A 57 -0.07 12.20 15.50
CA PRO A 57 -0.60 12.12 16.85
C PRO A 57 -1.86 12.97 17.04
N ASP A 58 -2.76 12.51 17.90
CA ASP A 58 -4.04 13.17 18.24
C ASP A 58 -5.09 13.27 17.14
N THR A 59 -4.81 12.79 15.94
CA THR A 59 -5.81 12.70 14.87
C THR A 59 -6.77 11.52 15.09
N PRO A 60 -8.02 11.57 14.56
CA PRO A 60 -8.93 10.41 14.61
C PRO A 60 -8.33 9.15 13.97
N ALA A 61 -7.60 9.30 12.86
CA ALA A 61 -6.96 8.18 12.17
C ALA A 61 -5.80 7.57 12.98
N HIS A 62 -5.09 8.36 13.80
CA HIS A 62 -4.06 7.86 14.71
C HIS A 62 -4.67 7.00 15.83
N ARG A 63 -5.80 7.43 16.37
CA ARG A 63 -6.51 6.73 17.45
C ARG A 63 -7.32 5.53 16.99
N ALA A 64 -7.59 5.42 15.69
CA ALA A 64 -8.33 4.30 15.13
C ALA A 64 -7.58 2.98 15.38
N GLU A 65 -8.28 2.00 15.90
CA GLU A 65 -7.77 0.65 16.18
C GLU A 65 -8.16 -0.35 15.09
N SER A 66 -9.15 0.00 14.25
CA SER A 66 -9.60 -0.83 13.14
C SER A 66 -9.83 0.01 11.87
N PRO A 67 -9.80 -0.60 10.65
CA PRO A 67 -10.08 0.12 9.41
C PRO A 67 -11.49 0.74 9.35
N ARG A 68 -12.44 0.25 10.14
CA ARG A 68 -13.81 0.79 10.20
C ARG A 68 -13.92 2.12 10.94
N GLU A 69 -12.98 2.39 11.84
CA GLU A 69 -12.94 3.62 12.62
C GLU A 69 -12.26 4.77 11.87
N LEU A 70 -11.65 4.46 10.73
CA LEU A 70 -11.04 5.49 9.91
C LEU A 70 -12.10 6.46 9.40
N PRO A 71 -11.89 7.78 9.48
CA PRO A 71 -12.81 8.77 8.93
C PRO A 71 -13.10 8.53 7.44
N ALA A 72 -14.35 8.74 7.01
CA ALA A 72 -14.77 8.46 5.64
C ALA A 72 -14.13 9.40 4.59
N ASP A 73 -13.71 10.58 5.01
CA ASP A 73 -13.09 11.63 4.19
C ASP A 73 -11.57 11.54 4.08
N ILE A 74 -10.98 10.42 4.54
CA ILE A 74 -9.54 10.21 4.50
C ILE A 74 -9.00 10.28 3.08
N GLN A 75 -7.89 11.02 2.96
CA GLN A 75 -7.12 11.09 1.72
C GLN A 75 -5.95 10.11 1.76
N TRP A 76 -6.06 9.05 0.98
CA TRP A 76 -4.98 8.08 0.78
C TRP A 76 -3.94 8.63 -0.21
N THR A 77 -2.68 8.42 0.06
CA THR A 77 -1.56 8.79 -0.82
C THR A 77 -1.05 7.54 -1.53
N SER A 78 -0.91 7.58 -2.85
CA SER A 78 -0.29 6.48 -3.61
C SER A 78 1.22 6.45 -3.40
N ALA A 79 1.80 5.27 -3.21
CA ALA A 79 3.24 5.06 -3.11
C ALA A 79 3.98 5.28 -4.46
N ARG A 80 3.27 5.20 -5.58
CA ARG A 80 3.79 5.49 -6.95
C ARG A 80 5.08 4.72 -7.28
N GLY A 81 5.15 3.45 -6.92
CA GLY A 81 6.31 2.59 -7.14
C GLY A 81 7.46 2.76 -6.13
N HIS A 82 7.39 3.76 -5.25
CA HIS A 82 8.42 4.00 -4.24
C HIS A 82 8.18 3.20 -2.97
N ASP A 83 9.28 2.79 -2.34
CA ASP A 83 9.22 2.19 -1.02
C ASP A 83 8.74 3.20 0.02
N LEU A 84 7.96 2.71 0.98
CA LEU A 84 7.51 3.50 2.12
C LEU A 84 8.63 3.51 3.18
N VAL A 85 9.43 4.56 3.17
CA VAL A 85 10.54 4.77 4.11
C VAL A 85 10.33 6.10 4.80
N PHE A 86 10.20 6.06 6.12
CA PHE A 86 9.97 7.22 6.96
C PHE A 86 11.03 7.29 8.06
N SER A 87 11.36 8.51 8.47
CA SER A 87 12.21 8.74 9.63
C SER A 87 11.51 8.33 10.93
N HIS A 88 12.18 8.50 12.07
CA HIS A 88 11.56 8.40 13.38
C HIS A 88 10.33 9.32 13.46
N THR A 89 9.21 8.76 13.87
CA THR A 89 7.93 9.46 13.91
C THR A 89 7.00 8.81 14.92
N ASP A 90 6.20 9.62 15.58
CA ASP A 90 5.12 9.16 16.47
C ASP A 90 3.81 8.90 15.70
N SER A 91 3.82 9.09 14.38
CA SER A 91 2.66 8.85 13.54
C SER A 91 2.38 7.36 13.37
N VAL A 92 1.11 7.02 13.28
CA VAL A 92 0.64 5.70 12.82
C VAL A 92 0.53 5.73 11.30
N TYR A 93 0.96 4.67 10.66
CA TYR A 93 0.85 4.51 9.21
C TYR A 93 -0.16 3.43 8.87
N TRP A 94 -1.16 3.83 8.11
CA TRP A 94 -2.11 2.90 7.51
C TRP A 94 -1.66 2.63 6.08
N VAL A 95 -1.58 1.37 5.71
CA VAL A 95 -1.20 0.94 4.36
C VAL A 95 -2.32 0.09 3.79
N ARG A 96 -2.73 0.35 2.56
CA ARG A 96 -3.80 -0.36 1.87
C ARG A 96 -3.32 -0.89 0.52
N LEU A 97 -3.70 -2.12 0.23
CA LEU A 97 -3.43 -2.80 -1.02
C LEU A 97 -4.66 -3.63 -1.42
N ASN A 98 -5.12 -3.47 -2.66
CA ASN A 98 -6.13 -4.33 -3.26
C ASN A 98 -5.42 -5.40 -4.09
N VAL A 99 -5.68 -6.68 -3.81
CA VAL A 99 -5.09 -7.82 -4.52
C VAL A 99 -6.19 -8.63 -5.16
N ARG A 100 -6.01 -8.95 -6.43
CA ARG A 100 -6.92 -9.79 -7.21
C ARG A 100 -6.23 -11.07 -7.65
N ASN A 101 -6.89 -12.18 -7.52
CA ASN A 101 -6.50 -13.43 -8.16
C ASN A 101 -7.22 -13.55 -9.51
N SER A 102 -6.52 -13.27 -10.61
CA SER A 102 -7.06 -13.40 -11.97
C SER A 102 -7.03 -14.84 -12.52
N GLY A 103 -6.52 -15.79 -11.72
CA GLY A 103 -6.53 -17.21 -12.06
C GLY A 103 -7.89 -17.87 -11.84
N ASP A 104 -7.99 -19.14 -12.25
CA ASP A 104 -9.18 -20.00 -12.23
C ASP A 104 -9.29 -20.88 -10.97
N SER A 105 -8.33 -20.80 -10.06
CA SER A 105 -8.27 -21.60 -8.83
C SER A 105 -7.87 -20.74 -7.63
N GLN A 106 -8.25 -21.23 -6.45
CA GLN A 106 -7.84 -20.61 -5.19
C GLN A 106 -6.32 -20.70 -5.02
N LYS A 107 -5.70 -19.60 -4.58
CA LYS A 107 -4.26 -19.54 -4.30
C LYS A 107 -3.98 -18.87 -2.96
N LEU A 108 -2.93 -19.35 -2.30
CA LEU A 108 -2.33 -18.73 -1.12
C LEU A 108 -1.14 -17.87 -1.55
N TRP A 109 -1.14 -16.64 -1.06
CA TRP A 109 -0.05 -15.69 -1.20
C TRP A 109 0.46 -15.28 0.17
N TYR A 110 1.72 -14.87 0.26
CA TYR A 110 2.27 -14.17 1.42
C TYR A 110 2.55 -12.71 1.05
N LEU A 111 1.86 -11.78 1.72
CA LEU A 111 2.33 -10.41 1.76
C LEU A 111 3.48 -10.37 2.76
N LYS A 112 4.70 -10.27 2.24
CA LYS A 112 5.92 -10.28 3.02
C LYS A 112 6.35 -8.84 3.30
N LEU A 113 6.50 -8.51 4.58
CA LEU A 113 7.04 -7.26 5.07
C LEU A 113 8.48 -7.52 5.53
N ASN A 114 9.45 -7.05 4.72
CA ASN A 114 10.87 -7.38 4.84
C ASN A 114 11.63 -6.52 5.87
N TYR A 115 10.95 -6.03 6.91
CA TYR A 115 11.57 -5.23 7.96
C TYR A 115 11.05 -5.70 9.34
N PRO A 116 11.87 -6.48 10.09
CA PRO A 116 11.40 -7.15 11.29
C PRO A 116 11.43 -6.28 12.56
N LEU A 117 11.90 -5.01 12.46
CA LEU A 117 12.11 -4.09 13.59
C LEU A 117 10.95 -3.10 13.76
N LEU A 118 9.79 -3.40 13.25
CA LEU A 118 8.57 -2.61 13.48
C LEU A 118 7.97 -3.03 14.82
N ASP A 119 7.68 -2.06 15.69
CA ASP A 119 7.17 -2.29 17.05
C ASP A 119 5.83 -3.01 17.02
N GLU A 120 4.89 -2.52 16.20
CA GLU A 120 3.56 -3.11 16.04
C GLU A 120 3.11 -3.08 14.58
N VAL A 121 2.62 -4.22 14.12
CA VAL A 121 2.00 -4.42 12.81
C VAL A 121 0.69 -5.15 13.00
N THR A 122 -0.42 -4.51 12.68
CA THR A 122 -1.75 -5.11 12.69
C THR A 122 -2.26 -5.26 11.27
N PHE A 123 -2.79 -6.42 10.94
CA PHE A 123 -3.17 -6.84 9.60
C PHE A 123 -4.65 -7.21 9.54
N TRP A 124 -5.38 -6.66 8.57
CA TRP A 124 -6.77 -6.99 8.26
C TRP A 124 -6.94 -7.41 6.81
N ARG A 125 -7.86 -8.34 6.60
CA ARG A 125 -8.42 -8.69 5.29
C ARG A 125 -9.83 -8.10 5.18
N SER A 126 -10.32 -7.87 3.98
CA SER A 126 -11.61 -7.20 3.76
C SER A 126 -12.82 -7.88 4.45
N SER A 127 -12.73 -9.17 4.72
CA SER A 127 -13.74 -9.92 5.48
C SER A 127 -13.66 -9.74 7.00
N GLU A 128 -12.54 -9.17 7.51
CA GLU A 128 -12.18 -9.15 8.93
C GLU A 128 -11.91 -7.71 9.43
N LEU A 129 -12.70 -6.75 8.98
CA LEU A 129 -12.44 -5.32 9.25
C LEU A 129 -12.61 -4.90 10.73
N VAL A 130 -13.20 -5.70 11.58
CA VAL A 130 -13.36 -5.44 13.02
C VAL A 130 -12.23 -6.10 13.79
N GLU A 131 -12.11 -7.41 13.64
CA GLU A 131 -11.06 -8.19 14.28
C GLU A 131 -9.87 -8.30 13.35
N PRO A 132 -8.64 -8.07 13.83
CA PRO A 132 -7.45 -8.26 13.02
C PRO A 132 -7.21 -9.75 12.75
N ALA A 133 -6.78 -10.07 11.52
CA ALA A 133 -6.32 -11.41 11.20
C ALA A 133 -4.99 -11.75 11.91
N LEU A 134 -4.18 -10.72 12.20
CA LEU A 134 -2.91 -10.86 12.91
C LEU A 134 -2.50 -9.52 13.54
N THR A 135 -1.99 -9.58 14.77
CA THR A 135 -1.23 -8.48 15.40
C THR A 135 0.11 -9.03 15.84
N THR A 136 1.18 -8.37 15.44
CA THR A 136 2.58 -8.79 15.68
C THR A 136 3.50 -7.57 15.66
N GLY A 137 4.79 -7.77 15.86
CA GLY A 137 5.81 -6.72 15.89
C GLY A 137 7.02 -7.18 16.72
N ASP A 138 8.03 -6.33 16.89
CA ASP A 138 9.16 -6.67 17.75
C ASP A 138 8.85 -6.45 19.23
N GLN A 139 7.82 -5.67 19.58
CA GLN A 139 7.27 -5.59 20.94
C GLN A 139 6.36 -6.78 21.31
N HIS A 140 6.08 -7.65 20.36
CA HIS A 140 5.29 -8.86 20.58
C HIS A 140 6.16 -10.12 20.64
N PRO A 141 5.73 -11.18 21.34
CA PRO A 141 6.45 -12.46 21.31
C PRO A 141 6.63 -12.95 19.86
N PHE A 142 7.76 -13.55 19.54
CA PHE A 142 8.06 -14.02 18.17
C PHE A 142 6.96 -14.95 17.61
N LEU A 143 6.34 -15.76 18.46
CA LEU A 143 5.24 -16.65 18.08
C LEU A 143 3.97 -15.92 17.62
N SER A 144 3.83 -14.63 17.91
CA SER A 144 2.72 -13.81 17.41
C SER A 144 2.75 -13.63 15.88
N ARG A 145 3.87 -13.93 15.22
CA ARG A 145 4.01 -13.83 13.75
C ARG A 145 3.16 -14.85 13.00
N GLY A 146 2.66 -15.88 13.68
CA GLY A 146 1.84 -16.93 13.08
C GLY A 146 2.62 -17.89 12.18
N ILE A 147 3.64 -17.41 11.48
CA ILE A 147 4.55 -18.20 10.64
C ILE A 147 5.97 -17.97 11.17
N ASP A 148 6.66 -19.07 11.50
CA ASP A 148 8.05 -19.03 11.95
C ASP A 148 8.99 -18.64 10.80
N TYR A 149 9.17 -17.33 10.66
CA TYR A 149 9.99 -16.73 9.64
C TYR A 149 10.64 -15.43 10.14
N ARG A 150 11.84 -15.13 9.65
CA ARG A 150 12.59 -13.93 10.07
C ARG A 150 11.92 -12.60 9.77
N TYR A 151 11.05 -12.56 8.76
CA TYR A 151 10.23 -11.39 8.40
C TYR A 151 8.76 -11.68 8.68
N PHE A 152 7.90 -10.66 8.61
CA PHE A 152 6.47 -10.87 8.73
C PHE A 152 5.92 -11.46 7.41
N LEU A 153 5.28 -12.63 7.51
CA LEU A 153 4.57 -13.27 6.41
C LEU A 153 3.07 -13.25 6.74
N LEU A 154 2.33 -12.44 5.99
CA LEU A 154 0.89 -12.23 6.20
C LEU A 154 0.14 -13.07 5.15
N PRO A 155 -0.57 -14.13 5.56
CA PRO A 155 -1.21 -15.04 4.61
C PRO A 155 -2.45 -14.39 3.99
N VAL A 156 -2.53 -14.42 2.65
CA VAL A 156 -3.63 -13.92 1.84
C VAL A 156 -4.11 -15.05 0.94
N THR A 157 -5.28 -15.59 1.26
CA THR A 157 -5.91 -16.63 0.43
C THR A 157 -6.98 -16.00 -0.43
N LEU A 158 -6.86 -16.15 -1.75
CA LEU A 158 -7.78 -15.58 -2.74
C LEU A 158 -8.42 -16.69 -3.58
N GLY A 159 -9.75 -16.72 -3.63
CA GLY A 159 -10.49 -17.57 -4.56
C GLY A 159 -10.28 -17.17 -6.02
N ALA A 160 -10.76 -17.97 -6.97
CA ALA A 160 -10.72 -17.65 -8.38
C ALA A 160 -11.47 -16.35 -8.67
N GLY A 161 -10.84 -15.40 -9.35
CA GLY A 161 -11.41 -14.09 -9.68
C GLY A 161 -11.64 -13.16 -8.48
N GLU A 162 -11.32 -13.59 -7.25
CA GLU A 162 -11.54 -12.80 -6.04
C GLU A 162 -10.62 -11.60 -5.96
N THR A 163 -11.18 -10.49 -5.47
CA THR A 163 -10.41 -9.29 -5.08
C THR A 163 -10.58 -9.05 -3.59
N GLN A 164 -9.47 -8.89 -2.89
CA GLN A 164 -9.46 -8.64 -1.45
C GLN A 164 -8.68 -7.36 -1.14
N THR A 165 -9.22 -6.54 -0.23
CA THR A 165 -8.51 -5.39 0.33
C THR A 165 -7.72 -5.85 1.54
N ILE A 166 -6.44 -5.55 1.53
CA ILE A 166 -5.53 -5.74 2.67
C ILE A 166 -5.28 -4.38 3.29
N THR A 167 -5.38 -4.31 4.62
CA THR A 167 -5.05 -3.10 5.36
C THR A 167 -4.06 -3.45 6.47
N LEU A 168 -3.01 -2.64 6.59
CA LEU A 168 -2.03 -2.70 7.68
C LEU A 168 -2.13 -1.42 8.49
N ARG A 169 -2.03 -1.54 9.81
CA ARG A 169 -1.72 -0.46 10.73
C ARG A 169 -0.31 -0.71 11.26
N ILE A 170 0.55 0.26 11.11
CA ILE A 170 1.96 0.11 11.47
C ILE A 170 2.36 1.27 12.38
N GLN A 171 2.98 0.93 13.49
CA GLN A 171 3.54 1.88 14.43
C GLN A 171 4.94 1.44 14.81
N SER A 172 5.86 2.39 14.95
CA SER A 172 7.23 2.12 15.39
C SER A 172 7.84 3.37 16.00
N SER A 173 8.51 3.19 17.13
CA SER A 173 9.32 4.22 17.79
C SER A 173 10.66 4.44 17.08
N GLY A 174 11.07 3.49 16.25
CA GLY A 174 12.27 3.55 15.42
C GLY A 174 12.02 4.12 14.02
N ALA A 175 12.97 3.91 13.12
CA ALA A 175 12.78 4.21 11.71
C ALA A 175 11.70 3.28 11.13
N LEU A 176 10.71 3.85 10.47
CA LEU A 176 9.61 3.09 9.88
C LEU A 176 9.91 2.81 8.42
N ASN A 177 10.16 1.55 8.10
CA ASN A 177 10.42 1.07 6.74
C ASN A 177 9.44 -0.08 6.42
N VAL A 178 8.70 0.06 5.30
CA VAL A 178 7.64 -0.87 4.91
C VAL A 178 7.94 -1.48 3.53
N PRO A 179 9.00 -2.28 3.39
CA PRO A 179 9.36 -2.92 2.13
C PRO A 179 8.45 -4.13 1.89
N LEU A 180 7.42 -3.95 1.10
CA LEU A 180 6.43 -4.98 0.78
C LEU A 180 6.84 -5.82 -0.43
N SER A 181 6.50 -7.10 -0.39
CA SER A 181 6.51 -7.99 -1.56
C SER A 181 5.39 -9.03 -1.45
N LEU A 182 4.83 -9.42 -2.57
CA LEU A 182 3.79 -10.46 -2.64
C LEU A 182 4.38 -11.68 -3.34
N LYS A 183 4.35 -12.83 -2.65
CA LYS A 183 5.00 -14.07 -3.11
C LYS A 183 4.14 -15.28 -2.80
N THR A 184 4.29 -16.34 -3.60
CA THR A 184 3.73 -17.63 -3.23
C THR A 184 4.56 -18.31 -2.14
N PRO A 185 4.01 -19.33 -1.44
CA PRO A 185 4.78 -20.14 -0.49
C PRO A 185 6.03 -20.75 -1.13
N GLU A 186 5.94 -21.24 -2.36
CA GLU A 186 7.03 -21.88 -3.09
C GLU A 186 8.20 -20.90 -3.32
N THR A 187 7.92 -19.70 -3.84
CA THR A 187 8.94 -18.67 -4.05
C THR A 187 9.55 -18.19 -2.73
N THR A 188 8.76 -18.11 -1.66
CA THR A 188 9.25 -17.74 -0.33
C THR A 188 10.21 -18.79 0.22
N ILE A 189 9.91 -20.08 0.09
CA ILE A 189 10.76 -21.18 0.51
C ILE A 189 12.05 -21.23 -0.33
N ALA A 190 11.95 -21.10 -1.64
CA ALA A 190 13.11 -21.10 -2.54
C ALA A 190 14.09 -19.97 -2.20
N GLU A 191 13.59 -18.77 -1.94
CA GLU A 191 14.42 -17.63 -1.52
C GLU A 191 15.10 -17.87 -0.17
N SER A 192 14.39 -18.46 0.79
CA SER A 192 14.94 -18.80 2.11
C SER A 192 16.06 -19.83 2.01
N ASN A 193 15.85 -20.88 1.21
CA ASN A 193 16.86 -21.94 1.02
C ASN A 193 18.13 -21.40 0.35
N HIS A 194 17.99 -20.55 -0.67
CA HIS A 194 19.13 -19.92 -1.34
C HIS A 194 19.99 -19.10 -0.37
N LEU A 195 19.34 -18.27 0.47
CA LEU A 195 20.05 -17.47 1.47
C LEU A 195 20.72 -18.34 2.54
N THR A 196 20.06 -19.42 2.98
CA THR A 196 20.64 -20.36 3.95
C THR A 196 21.87 -21.07 3.39
N LEU A 197 21.84 -21.48 2.12
CA LEU A 197 22.99 -22.07 1.43
C LEU A 197 24.17 -21.09 1.34
N LEU A 198 23.91 -19.83 0.98
CA LEU A 198 24.94 -18.80 0.91
C LEU A 198 25.60 -18.56 2.27
N HIS A 199 24.81 -18.45 3.35
CA HIS A 199 25.32 -18.30 4.70
C HIS A 199 26.11 -19.56 5.15
N GLY A 200 25.58 -20.75 4.88
CA GLY A 200 26.26 -22.00 5.19
C GLY A 200 27.61 -22.11 4.48
N PHE A 201 27.67 -21.76 3.20
CA PHE A 201 28.93 -21.73 2.45
C PHE A 201 29.91 -20.70 3.03
N PHE A 202 29.42 -19.47 3.33
CA PHE A 202 30.26 -18.42 3.92
C PHE A 202 30.84 -18.82 5.27
N TYR A 203 30.05 -19.34 6.20
CA TYR A 203 30.51 -19.77 7.51
C TYR A 203 31.39 -21.01 7.42
N GLY A 204 31.07 -21.93 6.49
CA GLY A 204 31.93 -23.09 6.22
C GLY A 204 33.35 -22.69 5.74
N ALA A 205 33.39 -21.72 4.81
CA ALA A 205 34.67 -21.17 4.34
C ALA A 205 35.46 -20.50 5.49
N LEU A 206 34.81 -19.70 6.34
CA LEU A 206 35.48 -19.09 7.49
C LEU A 206 36.08 -20.12 8.45
N LEU A 207 35.38 -21.22 8.71
CA LEU A 207 35.88 -22.28 9.56
C LEU A 207 37.16 -22.92 8.98
N VAL A 208 37.21 -23.13 7.65
CA VAL A 208 38.38 -23.68 6.97
C VAL A 208 39.59 -22.74 7.09
N PHE A 209 39.38 -21.42 7.02
CA PHE A 209 40.50 -20.45 7.15
C PHE A 209 40.86 -20.13 8.60
N ALA A 210 40.06 -20.54 9.58
CA ALA A 210 40.32 -20.32 11.01
C ALA A 210 41.17 -21.45 11.65
N VAL A 211 41.41 -22.54 10.93
CA VAL A 211 42.24 -23.70 11.30
C VAL A 211 43.61 -23.59 10.64
#